data_1057bf23386fb35ab1a98d2745748621
#
_entry.id   1057bf23386fb35ab1a98d2745748621
#
_cell.length_a   1.000
_cell.length_b   1.000
_cell.length_c   1.000
_cell.angle_alpha   90.00
_cell.angle_beta   90.00
_cell.angle_gamma   90.00
#
_symmetry.space_group_name_H-M   'P 1'
#
loop_
_entity.id
_entity.type
_entity.pdbx_description
1 polymer ?
#
loop_
_entity_poly.entity_id
_entity_poly.type
_entity_poly.pdbx_seq_one_letter_code
_entity_poly.pdbx_strand_id
1 'polypeptide(L)'
;IDMTLDKLQPHEMAKSTAVGGSGAVRHHRLDMGLTPQTEVTLQKVAPMGDPVQFELRGYELTLRLDEARKIEVGTPYQRTKKPSAGQVRHRPAAHPGMGELRKSKDYHIYEHAKAAAADKKLTFALAGNQNCGKTTLFNQRTGANQHVGNFPGVTVDRKDGTIRSHPEATVTDLPGIYSLSPYSSEEIVTSSFLLDNKPAGIINLVDATNIERNLYLTMKIMELGTPTVLSLNMSAAVSANGSTFHVNA
;
A
#
# COMPACT_ATOMS: atom_id res chain seq x y z
N ILE A 1 -20.82 -25.97 9.52
CA ILE A 1 -21.36 -24.94 10.42
C ILE A 1 -20.60 -23.68 10.04
N ASP A 2 -21.30 -22.77 9.40
CA ASP A 2 -20.72 -21.49 9.02
C ASP A 2 -20.53 -20.65 10.29
N MET A 3 -19.29 -20.30 10.57
CA MET A 3 -18.90 -19.50 11.71
C MET A 3 -18.52 -18.11 11.22
N THR A 4 -18.71 -17.09 12.01
CA THR A 4 -18.31 -15.73 11.68
C THR A 4 -16.94 -15.40 12.24
N LEU A 5 -16.24 -14.46 11.60
CA LEU A 5 -14.85 -14.13 11.89
C LEU A 5 -14.61 -13.65 13.33
N ASP A 6 -15.63 -13.04 13.96
CA ASP A 6 -15.60 -12.58 15.37
C ASP A 6 -15.52 -13.70 16.40
N LYS A 7 -15.79 -14.95 16.00
CA LYS A 7 -15.78 -16.12 16.89
C LYS A 7 -14.45 -16.89 16.92
N LEU A 8 -13.48 -16.47 16.11
CA LEU A 8 -12.14 -17.05 16.14
C LEU A 8 -11.48 -16.79 17.50
N GLN A 9 -10.70 -17.76 17.95
CA GLN A 9 -9.84 -17.59 19.13
C GLN A 9 -8.47 -17.00 18.73
N PRO A 10 -7.75 -16.35 19.63
CA PRO A 10 -6.40 -15.88 19.35
C PRO A 10 -5.50 -16.97 18.80
N HIS A 11 -4.81 -16.68 17.71
CA HIS A 11 -3.93 -17.59 16.95
C HIS A 11 -4.63 -18.72 16.19
N GLU A 12 -5.96 -18.75 16.15
CA GLU A 12 -6.69 -19.61 15.22
C GLU A 12 -6.71 -19.03 13.82
N MET A 13 -6.68 -19.93 12.85
CA MET A 13 -6.78 -19.64 11.43
C MET A 13 -8.09 -20.18 10.87
N ALA A 14 -8.70 -19.46 9.96
CA ALA A 14 -9.80 -19.96 9.16
C ALA A 14 -9.74 -19.38 7.73
N LYS A 15 -10.38 -20.07 6.79
CA LYS A 15 -10.58 -19.54 5.45
C LYS A 15 -11.92 -18.82 5.37
N SER A 16 -11.90 -17.61 4.84
CA SER A 16 -13.15 -16.89 4.55
C SER A 16 -13.96 -17.66 3.52
N THR A 17 -15.24 -17.87 3.77
CA THR A 17 -16.18 -18.51 2.85
C THR A 17 -17.02 -17.48 2.12
N ALA A 18 -17.51 -16.49 2.85
CA ALA A 18 -18.26 -15.39 2.28
C ALA A 18 -17.95 -14.05 2.98
N VAL A 19 -18.01 -12.98 2.22
CA VAL A 19 -17.88 -11.61 2.73
C VAL A 19 -19.24 -10.93 2.60
N GLY A 20 -19.92 -10.81 3.73
CA GLY A 20 -21.24 -10.22 3.81
C GLY A 20 -21.24 -8.70 3.73
N GLY A 21 -22.44 -8.15 3.66
CA GLY A 21 -22.68 -6.74 3.44
C GLY A 21 -23.11 -6.45 2.01
N SER A 22 -23.54 -5.22 1.74
CA SER A 22 -23.97 -4.77 0.42
C SER A 22 -23.25 -3.47 0.03
N GLY A 23 -23.19 -3.20 -1.25
CA GLY A 23 -22.67 -1.95 -1.81
C GLY A 23 -21.22 -1.66 -1.42
N ALA A 24 -20.96 -0.41 -1.11
CA ALA A 24 -19.65 0.17 -0.84
C ALA A 24 -18.85 -0.56 0.25
N VAL A 25 -19.48 -0.89 1.36
CA VAL A 25 -18.82 -1.52 2.52
C VAL A 25 -18.31 -2.93 2.18
N ARG A 26 -19.04 -3.67 1.35
CA ARG A 26 -18.58 -4.98 0.88
C ARG A 26 -17.38 -4.86 -0.06
N HIS A 27 -17.41 -3.92 -1.00
CA HIS A 27 -16.29 -3.67 -1.91
C HIS A 27 -15.04 -3.27 -1.14
N HIS A 28 -15.17 -2.37 -0.16
CA HIS A 28 -14.05 -1.97 0.68
C HIS A 28 -13.36 -3.16 1.39
N ARG A 29 -14.13 -4.13 1.91
CA ARG A 29 -13.57 -5.34 2.51
C ARG A 29 -12.84 -6.22 1.48
N LEU A 30 -13.39 -6.34 0.28
CA LEU A 30 -12.74 -7.05 -0.82
C LEU A 30 -11.44 -6.36 -1.24
N ASP A 31 -11.43 -5.04 -1.32
CA ASP A 31 -10.26 -4.20 -1.63
C ASP A 31 -9.18 -4.34 -0.54
N MET A 32 -9.59 -4.49 0.73
CA MET A 32 -8.67 -4.83 1.83
C MET A 32 -8.17 -6.28 1.78
N GLY A 33 -8.49 -7.05 0.73
CA GLY A 33 -7.99 -8.41 0.52
C GLY A 33 -8.77 -9.51 1.25
N LEU A 34 -9.91 -9.19 1.89
CA LEU A 34 -10.84 -10.16 2.42
C LEU A 34 -11.67 -10.75 1.26
N THR A 35 -11.07 -11.64 0.49
CA THR A 35 -11.78 -12.35 -0.58
C THR A 35 -12.15 -13.76 -0.12
N PRO A 36 -13.15 -14.41 -0.73
CA PRO A 36 -13.41 -15.82 -0.46
C PRO A 36 -12.14 -16.67 -0.61
N GLN A 37 -11.95 -17.65 0.25
CA GLN A 37 -10.77 -18.51 0.38
C GLN A 37 -9.50 -17.82 0.93
N THR A 38 -9.58 -16.57 1.42
CA THR A 38 -8.46 -15.94 2.10
C THR A 38 -8.26 -16.56 3.49
N GLU A 39 -7.04 -16.95 3.80
CA GLU A 39 -6.66 -17.39 5.16
C GLU A 39 -6.54 -16.17 6.07
N VAL A 40 -7.26 -16.22 7.18
CA VAL A 40 -7.31 -15.15 8.19
C VAL A 40 -6.92 -15.73 9.53
N THR A 41 -6.02 -15.09 10.25
CA THR A 41 -5.59 -15.49 11.60
C THR A 41 -5.97 -14.39 12.58
N LEU A 42 -6.64 -14.72 13.68
CA LEU A 42 -6.86 -13.78 14.77
C LEU A 42 -5.55 -13.57 15.54
N GLN A 43 -5.02 -12.33 15.53
CA GLN A 43 -3.78 -11.99 16.24
C GLN A 43 -4.04 -11.48 17.65
N LYS A 44 -4.89 -10.46 17.76
CA LYS A 44 -5.16 -9.78 19.02
C LYS A 44 -6.59 -9.26 19.08
N VAL A 45 -7.10 -9.20 20.29
CA VAL A 45 -8.35 -8.50 20.61
C VAL A 45 -7.99 -7.34 21.52
N ALA A 46 -8.53 -6.15 21.26
CA ALA A 46 -8.32 -5.00 22.13
C ALA A 46 -8.81 -5.30 23.56
N PRO A 47 -8.26 -4.64 24.60
CA PRO A 47 -8.61 -4.92 26.01
C PRO A 47 -10.11 -4.81 26.32
N MET A 48 -10.85 -4.00 25.57
CA MET A 48 -12.31 -3.85 25.68
C MET A 48 -13.11 -4.74 24.71
N GLY A 49 -12.44 -5.65 24.00
CA GLY A 49 -13.06 -6.57 23.04
C GLY A 49 -13.18 -6.03 21.61
N ASP A 50 -13.06 -4.74 21.39
CA ASP A 50 -13.17 -4.07 20.08
C ASP A 50 -12.17 -2.90 19.99
N PRO A 51 -11.42 -2.75 18.90
CA PRO A 51 -11.42 -3.56 17.66
C PRO A 51 -10.63 -4.88 17.77
N VAL A 52 -10.72 -5.67 16.73
CA VAL A 52 -10.05 -6.98 16.60
C VAL A 52 -9.02 -6.92 15.48
N GLN A 53 -7.83 -7.45 15.74
CA GLN A 53 -6.71 -7.44 14.79
C GLN A 53 -6.51 -8.82 14.19
N PHE A 54 -6.58 -8.89 12.88
CA PHE A 54 -6.38 -10.09 12.09
C PHE A 54 -5.13 -9.99 11.24
N GLU A 55 -4.47 -11.11 11.01
CA GLU A 55 -3.44 -11.26 9.99
C GLU A 55 -4.03 -11.98 8.78
N LEU A 56 -3.85 -11.42 7.61
CA LEU A 56 -4.19 -12.05 6.34
C LEU A 56 -3.13 -11.72 5.29
N ARG A 57 -2.71 -12.72 4.52
CA ARG A 57 -1.70 -12.57 3.46
C ARG A 57 -0.41 -11.86 3.89
N GLY A 58 -0.02 -11.97 5.17
CA GLY A 58 1.20 -11.37 5.71
C GLY A 58 1.08 -9.90 6.15
N TYR A 59 -0.11 -9.34 6.23
CA TYR A 59 -0.33 -8.01 6.81
C TYR A 59 -1.42 -8.04 7.89
N GLU A 60 -1.42 -7.02 8.74
CA GLU A 60 -2.39 -6.85 9.81
C GLU A 60 -3.57 -6.02 9.35
N LEU A 61 -4.77 -6.53 9.59
CA LEU A 61 -6.03 -5.84 9.35
C LEU A 61 -6.78 -5.69 10.65
N THR A 62 -7.16 -4.48 10.99
CA THR A 62 -7.99 -4.19 12.16
C THR A 62 -9.43 -3.97 11.72
N LEU A 63 -10.35 -4.72 12.32
CA LEU A 63 -11.79 -4.63 12.07
C LEU A 63 -12.55 -4.39 13.37
N ARG A 64 -13.66 -3.68 13.30
CA ARG A 64 -14.62 -3.67 14.39
C ARG A 64 -15.40 -4.98 14.46
N LEU A 65 -15.85 -5.36 15.65
CA LEU A 65 -16.63 -6.61 15.86
C LEU A 65 -17.84 -6.68 14.92
N ASP A 66 -18.54 -5.57 14.74
CA ASP A 66 -19.70 -5.53 13.84
C ASP A 66 -19.35 -5.77 12.37
N GLU A 67 -18.11 -5.54 11.98
CA GLU A 67 -17.60 -5.84 10.65
C GLU A 67 -17.16 -7.29 10.55
N ALA A 68 -16.49 -7.80 11.59
CA ALA A 68 -16.06 -9.20 11.66
C ALA A 68 -17.24 -10.18 11.66
N ARG A 69 -18.38 -9.81 12.28
CA ARG A 69 -19.63 -10.60 12.25
C ARG A 69 -20.23 -10.79 10.86
N LYS A 70 -19.89 -9.95 9.91
CA LYS A 70 -20.40 -10.02 8.54
C LYS A 70 -19.53 -10.85 7.59
N ILE A 71 -18.46 -11.44 8.13
CA ILE A 71 -17.52 -12.27 7.35
C ILE A 71 -17.68 -13.70 7.83
N GLU A 72 -18.10 -14.57 6.93
CA GLU A 72 -18.24 -15.99 7.20
C GLU A 72 -16.91 -16.70 6.96
N VAL A 73 -16.60 -17.63 7.85
CA VAL A 73 -15.38 -18.44 7.80
C VAL A 73 -15.70 -19.91 7.95
N GLY A 74 -14.86 -20.73 7.35
CA GLY A 74 -14.94 -22.19 7.51
C GLY A 74 -14.44 -22.66 8.88
N THR A 75 -14.29 -23.97 9.03
CA THR A 75 -13.82 -24.59 10.27
C THR A 75 -12.44 -24.03 10.67
N PRO A 76 -12.28 -23.53 11.91
CA PRO A 76 -10.98 -23.05 12.39
C PRO A 76 -9.97 -24.19 12.49
N TYR A 77 -8.70 -23.87 12.23
CA TYR A 77 -7.57 -24.77 12.40
C TYR A 77 -6.36 -24.02 12.98
N GLN A 78 -5.50 -24.77 13.65
CA GLN A 78 -4.24 -24.18 14.15
C GLN A 78 -3.15 -24.27 13.09
N ARG A 79 -2.30 -23.25 13.05
CA ARG A 79 -1.14 -23.21 12.15
C ARG A 79 -0.17 -24.35 12.52
N THR A 80 -0.19 -25.44 11.80
CA THR A 80 0.93 -26.38 11.84
C THR A 80 2.14 -25.63 11.26
N LYS A 81 3.22 -25.51 12.07
CA LYS A 81 4.48 -24.91 11.59
C LYS A 81 4.80 -25.50 10.21
N LYS A 82 4.76 -24.69 9.16
CA LYS A 82 5.35 -25.10 7.87
C LYS A 82 6.80 -25.49 8.18
N PRO A 83 7.27 -26.67 7.73
CA PRO A 83 8.68 -26.95 7.80
C PRO A 83 9.41 -25.79 7.14
N SER A 84 10.37 -25.23 7.84
CA SER A 84 11.24 -24.17 7.30
C SER A 84 11.71 -24.68 5.94
N ALA A 85 11.30 -24.04 4.86
CA ALA A 85 11.78 -24.32 3.53
C ALA A 85 13.31 -24.26 3.64
N GLY A 86 13.94 -25.41 3.39
CA GLY A 86 15.39 -25.52 3.47
C GLY A 86 15.99 -24.35 2.71
N GLN A 87 16.99 -23.72 3.30
CA GLN A 87 17.70 -22.60 2.71
C GLN A 87 18.15 -22.99 1.30
N VAL A 88 17.31 -22.68 0.32
CA VAL A 88 17.77 -22.64 -1.06
C VAL A 88 18.72 -21.45 -1.09
N ARG A 89 20.02 -21.76 -1.08
CA ARG A 89 21.07 -20.76 -1.32
C ARG A 89 20.86 -20.24 -2.73
N HIS A 90 19.96 -19.27 -2.89
CA HIS A 90 19.91 -18.48 -4.09
C HIS A 90 21.24 -17.73 -4.17
N ARG A 91 22.10 -18.10 -5.10
CA ARG A 91 23.13 -17.19 -5.59
C ARG A 91 22.40 -15.90 -5.93
N PRO A 92 22.83 -14.73 -5.40
CA PRO A 92 22.27 -13.48 -5.85
C PRO A 92 22.45 -13.46 -7.37
N ALA A 93 21.34 -13.53 -8.10
CA ALA A 93 21.38 -13.31 -9.52
C ALA A 93 21.98 -11.92 -9.71
N ALA A 94 23.07 -11.83 -10.47
CA ALA A 94 23.62 -10.53 -10.83
C ALA A 94 22.47 -9.69 -11.35
N HIS A 95 22.27 -8.48 -10.81
CA HIS A 95 21.17 -7.59 -11.15
C HIS A 95 21.16 -7.45 -12.68
N PRO A 96 20.16 -7.98 -13.41
CA PRO A 96 20.26 -8.07 -14.86
C PRO A 96 20.23 -6.71 -15.54
N GLY A 97 19.89 -5.66 -14.82
CA GLY A 97 19.65 -4.36 -15.42
C GLY A 97 20.81 -3.40 -15.51
N MET A 98 21.90 -3.59 -14.77
CA MET A 98 23.00 -2.61 -14.81
C MET A 98 23.87 -2.74 -16.07
N GLY A 99 23.88 -3.90 -16.73
CA GLY A 99 24.64 -4.14 -17.96
C GLY A 99 23.87 -3.78 -19.25
N GLU A 100 22.57 -4.04 -19.27
CA GLU A 100 21.73 -3.83 -20.45
C GLU A 100 21.17 -2.42 -20.57
N LEU A 101 20.92 -1.71 -19.46
CA LEU A 101 20.54 -0.29 -19.45
C LEU A 101 21.54 0.64 -20.17
N ARG A 102 22.79 0.20 -20.34
CA ARG A 102 23.78 0.91 -21.15
C ARG A 102 23.63 0.68 -22.67
N LYS A 103 22.89 -0.34 -23.08
CA LYS A 103 22.73 -0.73 -24.50
C LYS A 103 21.36 -0.41 -25.08
N SER A 104 20.33 -0.35 -24.30
CA SER A 104 18.98 0.02 -24.79
C SER A 104 18.70 1.48 -24.46
N LYS A 105 19.03 2.36 -25.40
CA LYS A 105 18.55 3.75 -25.41
C LYS A 105 17.03 3.85 -25.53
N ASP A 106 16.32 2.73 -25.65
CA ASP A 106 14.94 2.69 -26.12
C ASP A 106 13.90 2.49 -25.01
N TYR A 107 14.29 2.15 -23.75
CA TYR A 107 13.33 1.95 -22.65
C TYR A 107 12.95 3.24 -21.91
N HIS A 108 13.62 4.33 -22.17
CA HIS A 108 13.26 5.66 -21.68
C HIS A 108 13.16 6.65 -22.83
N ILE A 109 12.38 6.31 -23.86
CA ILE A 109 11.87 7.30 -24.77
C ILE A 109 10.83 8.13 -24.01
N TYR A 110 11.33 9.00 -23.11
CA TYR A 110 10.60 10.21 -22.78
C TYR A 110 10.66 11.09 -24.05
N GLU A 111 9.94 10.68 -25.09
CA GLU A 111 9.59 11.60 -26.13
C GLU A 111 8.80 12.73 -25.46
N HIS A 112 9.49 13.85 -25.33
CA HIS A 112 8.92 15.14 -24.95
C HIS A 112 8.36 15.28 -23.53
N ALA A 113 9.11 14.96 -22.49
CA ALA A 113 9.06 15.83 -21.33
C ALA A 113 9.57 17.20 -21.81
N LYS A 114 8.68 18.06 -22.31
CA LYS A 114 8.96 19.50 -22.39
C LYS A 114 9.49 19.86 -21.02
N ALA A 115 10.75 20.26 -20.94
CA ALA A 115 11.34 20.76 -19.72
C ALA A 115 10.31 21.76 -19.15
N ALA A 116 9.74 21.44 -18.00
CA ALA A 116 8.82 22.34 -17.33
C ALA A 116 9.60 23.64 -17.19
N ALA A 117 9.04 24.74 -17.69
CA ALA A 117 9.70 26.03 -17.66
C ALA A 117 10.29 26.23 -16.27
N ALA A 118 11.54 26.62 -16.19
CA ALA A 118 12.37 26.65 -14.97
C ALA A 118 11.81 27.50 -13.81
N ASP A 119 10.71 28.20 -14.04
CA ASP A 119 10.03 29.08 -13.07
C ASP A 119 8.78 28.48 -12.42
N LYS A 120 8.39 27.24 -12.73
CA LYS A 120 7.18 26.65 -12.16
C LYS A 120 7.53 25.72 -11.01
N LYS A 121 7.10 26.09 -9.80
CA LYS A 121 7.19 25.22 -8.63
C LYS A 121 6.47 23.88 -8.91
N LEU A 122 7.23 22.80 -8.90
CA LEU A 122 6.71 21.46 -9.16
C LEU A 122 6.13 20.87 -7.87
N THR A 123 4.92 20.35 -7.94
CA THR A 123 4.31 19.64 -6.81
C THR A 123 4.17 18.17 -7.16
N PHE A 124 4.70 17.31 -6.29
CA PHE A 124 4.58 15.86 -6.38
C PHE A 124 3.66 15.34 -5.30
N ALA A 125 2.96 14.26 -5.57
CA ALA A 125 2.16 13.54 -4.58
C ALA A 125 2.88 12.25 -4.17
N LEU A 126 2.97 11.99 -2.86
CA LEU A 126 3.45 10.72 -2.32
C LEU A 126 2.25 9.88 -1.93
N ALA A 127 1.97 8.83 -2.69
CA ALA A 127 0.84 7.92 -2.51
C ALA A 127 1.30 6.51 -2.16
N GLY A 128 0.42 5.70 -1.61
CA GLY A 128 0.67 4.29 -1.28
C GLY A 128 -0.16 3.80 -0.12
N ASN A 129 -0.10 2.51 0.15
CA ASN A 129 -0.88 1.88 1.21
C ASN A 129 -0.45 2.36 2.60
N GLN A 130 -1.28 2.05 3.60
CA GLN A 130 -0.89 2.26 4.99
C GLN A 130 0.36 1.42 5.31
N ASN A 131 1.23 1.94 6.16
CA ASN A 131 2.46 1.29 6.63
C ASN A 131 3.50 0.91 5.56
N CYS A 132 3.34 1.33 4.30
CA CYS A 132 4.35 1.09 3.26
C CYS A 132 5.61 1.97 3.40
N GLY A 133 5.67 2.87 4.39
CA GLY A 133 6.84 3.71 4.67
C GLY A 133 6.82 5.10 4.06
N LYS A 134 5.66 5.62 3.60
CA LYS A 134 5.51 6.97 3.01
C LYS A 134 6.09 8.06 3.88
N THR A 135 5.63 8.17 5.10
CA THR A 135 6.08 9.22 6.05
C THR A 135 7.58 9.12 6.34
N THR A 136 8.15 7.93 6.36
CA THR A 136 9.59 7.74 6.51
C THR A 136 10.34 8.32 5.31
N LEU A 137 9.92 7.99 4.10
CA LEU A 137 10.50 8.53 2.86
C LEU A 137 10.33 10.05 2.80
N PHE A 138 9.13 10.56 3.11
CA PHE A 138 8.82 11.97 3.17
C PHE A 138 9.78 12.72 4.11
N ASN A 139 9.93 12.26 5.34
CA ASN A 139 10.81 12.86 6.33
C ASN A 139 12.29 12.84 5.90
N GLN A 140 12.74 11.76 5.27
CA GLN A 140 14.10 11.67 4.76
C GLN A 140 14.38 12.68 3.64
N ARG A 141 13.41 12.93 2.76
CA ARG A 141 13.56 13.80 1.59
C ARG A 141 13.35 15.27 1.90
N THR A 142 12.45 15.60 2.84
CA THR A 142 12.09 16.99 3.17
C THR A 142 12.82 17.51 4.43
N GLY A 143 13.10 16.64 5.39
CA GLY A 143 13.74 17.03 6.66
C GLY A 143 12.88 17.96 7.50
N ALA A 144 13.45 19.08 7.98
CA ALA A 144 12.75 20.06 8.81
C ALA A 144 11.85 21.03 8.01
N ASN A 145 11.96 21.05 6.69
CA ASN A 145 11.20 21.96 5.81
C ASN A 145 9.82 21.40 5.48
N GLN A 146 9.00 21.21 6.50
CA GLN A 146 7.66 20.64 6.39
C GLN A 146 6.62 21.65 6.87
N HIS A 147 5.51 21.70 6.17
CA HIS A 147 4.30 22.40 6.60
C HIS A 147 3.25 21.35 6.94
N VAL A 148 2.73 21.40 8.15
CA VAL A 148 1.69 20.49 8.65
C VAL A 148 0.40 21.27 8.81
N GLY A 149 -0.67 20.74 8.28
CA GLY A 149 -2.02 21.28 8.38
C GLY A 149 -3.05 20.18 8.15
N ASN A 150 -4.28 20.54 7.85
CA ASN A 150 -5.32 19.60 7.47
C ASN A 150 -5.71 19.83 6.01
N PHE A 151 -6.21 18.80 5.36
CA PHE A 151 -6.87 18.97 4.07
C PHE A 151 -8.15 19.80 4.23
N PRO A 152 -8.49 20.66 3.25
CA PRO A 152 -9.67 21.52 3.35
C PRO A 152 -10.96 20.72 3.61
N GLY A 153 -11.71 21.13 4.63
CA GLY A 153 -13.04 20.57 4.93
C GLY A 153 -13.05 19.22 5.67
N VAL A 154 -11.91 18.69 6.05
CA VAL A 154 -11.80 17.40 6.76
C VAL A 154 -10.72 17.44 7.86
N THR A 155 -10.78 16.49 8.79
CA THR A 155 -9.81 16.35 9.90
C THR A 155 -8.61 15.45 9.53
N VAL A 156 -8.31 15.32 8.24
CA VAL A 156 -7.20 14.49 7.74
C VAL A 156 -5.95 15.35 7.64
N ASP A 157 -4.86 14.87 8.20
CA ASP A 157 -3.57 15.57 8.20
C ASP A 157 -3.01 15.73 6.79
N ARG A 158 -2.52 16.93 6.50
CA ARG A 158 -1.79 17.27 5.29
C ARG A 158 -0.36 17.65 5.65
N LYS A 159 0.61 17.06 4.97
CA LYS A 159 2.03 17.38 5.12
C LYS A 159 2.61 17.71 3.77
N ASP A 160 3.06 18.94 3.63
CA ASP A 160 3.80 19.42 2.46
C ASP A 160 5.25 19.67 2.84
N GLY A 161 6.18 19.32 1.98
CA GLY A 161 7.60 19.55 2.23
C GLY A 161 8.38 19.83 0.97
N THR A 162 9.38 20.70 1.07
CA THR A 162 10.31 20.98 -0.03
C THR A 162 11.41 19.91 -0.04
N ILE A 163 11.71 19.37 -1.21
CA ILE A 163 12.75 18.36 -1.37
C ILE A 163 14.12 19.01 -1.18
N ARG A 164 14.95 18.48 -0.27
CA ARG A 164 16.25 19.06 0.11
C ARG A 164 17.20 19.30 -1.06
N SER A 165 17.24 18.38 -2.02
CA SER A 165 18.10 18.45 -3.21
C SER A 165 17.50 19.28 -4.35
N HIS A 166 16.20 19.63 -4.27
CA HIS A 166 15.43 20.29 -5.30
C HIS A 166 14.46 21.30 -4.68
N PRO A 167 14.94 22.51 -4.33
CA PRO A 167 14.12 23.55 -3.68
C PRO A 167 12.89 24.00 -4.51
N GLU A 168 12.94 23.81 -5.82
CA GLU A 168 11.84 24.06 -6.76
C GLU A 168 10.72 23.01 -6.68
N ALA A 169 10.98 21.88 -6.04
CA ALA A 169 10.06 20.76 -5.94
C ALA A 169 9.50 20.61 -4.53
N THR A 170 8.18 20.52 -4.44
CA THR A 170 7.44 20.25 -3.20
C THR A 170 6.79 18.86 -3.31
N VAL A 171 6.77 18.13 -2.22
CA VAL A 171 6.05 16.85 -2.13
C VAL A 171 4.97 16.96 -1.07
N THR A 172 3.79 16.43 -1.37
CA THR A 172 2.67 16.29 -0.44
C THR A 172 2.57 14.83 -0.02
N ASP A 173 2.64 14.54 1.29
CA ASP A 173 2.40 13.21 1.86
C ASP A 173 0.89 12.98 1.94
N LEU A 174 0.38 12.07 1.13
CA LEU A 174 -1.03 11.72 1.11
C LEU A 174 -1.33 10.64 2.16
N PRO A 175 -2.55 10.59 2.69
CA PRO A 175 -2.98 9.53 3.58
C PRO A 175 -2.73 8.14 2.98
N GLY A 176 -2.49 7.15 3.85
CA GLY A 176 -2.38 5.76 3.44
C GLY A 176 -3.73 5.20 3.05
N ILE A 177 -3.86 4.74 1.82
CA ILE A 177 -5.11 4.21 1.27
C ILE A 177 -4.88 2.89 0.57
N TYR A 178 -5.93 2.13 0.39
CA TYR A 178 -5.89 0.87 -0.35
C TYR A 178 -6.56 0.97 -1.72
N SER A 179 -7.40 1.98 -1.91
CA SER A 179 -8.21 2.19 -3.09
C SER A 179 -8.43 3.69 -3.29
N LEU A 180 -8.80 4.12 -4.47
CA LEU A 180 -9.28 5.47 -4.75
C LEU A 180 -10.81 5.56 -4.68
N SER A 181 -11.46 4.52 -4.17
CA SER A 181 -12.91 4.50 -3.98
C SER A 181 -13.31 5.35 -2.77
N PRO A 182 -14.37 6.14 -2.83
CA PRO A 182 -14.71 7.14 -1.81
C PRO A 182 -15.41 6.53 -0.59
N TYR A 183 -14.72 5.68 0.18
CA TYR A 183 -15.28 5.03 1.37
C TYR A 183 -14.82 5.65 2.68
N SER A 184 -13.56 6.02 2.78
CA SER A 184 -13.01 6.69 3.95
C SER A 184 -12.71 8.15 3.63
N SER A 185 -12.57 8.97 4.68
CA SER A 185 -12.14 10.37 4.55
C SER A 185 -10.78 10.47 3.86
N GLU A 186 -9.88 9.55 4.15
CA GLU A 186 -8.55 9.46 3.60
C GLU A 186 -8.58 9.16 2.08
N GLU A 187 -9.43 8.24 1.66
CA GLU A 187 -9.60 7.88 0.25
C GLU A 187 -10.24 9.02 -0.55
N ILE A 188 -11.26 9.68 0.01
CA ILE A 188 -11.90 10.86 -0.59
C ILE A 188 -10.87 11.98 -0.76
N VAL A 189 -10.10 12.29 0.29
CA VAL A 189 -9.09 13.34 0.27
C VAL A 189 -8.00 13.06 -0.75
N THR A 190 -7.50 11.83 -0.77
CA THR A 190 -6.45 11.44 -1.71
C THR A 190 -6.95 11.50 -3.15
N SER A 191 -8.16 10.98 -3.41
CA SER A 191 -8.76 11.02 -4.75
C SER A 191 -8.98 12.46 -5.22
N SER A 192 -9.58 13.32 -4.37
CA SER A 192 -9.80 14.74 -4.68
C SER A 192 -8.48 15.47 -4.91
N PHE A 193 -7.45 15.21 -4.08
CA PHE A 193 -6.15 15.84 -4.27
C PHE A 193 -5.52 15.48 -5.62
N LEU A 194 -5.55 14.20 -6.00
CA LEU A 194 -4.96 13.75 -7.27
C LEU A 194 -5.73 14.28 -8.49
N LEU A 195 -7.04 14.39 -8.42
CA LEU A 195 -7.89 14.86 -9.51
C LEU A 195 -7.87 16.39 -9.66
N ASP A 196 -7.97 17.11 -8.55
CA ASP A 196 -8.17 18.57 -8.55
C ASP A 196 -6.84 19.33 -8.61
N ASN A 197 -5.84 18.92 -7.83
CA ASN A 197 -4.56 19.62 -7.78
C ASN A 197 -3.61 19.23 -8.92
N LYS A 198 -3.87 18.13 -9.61
CA LYS A 198 -3.08 17.65 -10.77
C LYS A 198 -1.57 17.78 -10.54
N PRO A 199 -1.00 17.03 -9.62
CA PRO A 199 0.43 17.11 -9.33
C PRO A 199 1.24 16.85 -10.60
N ALA A 200 2.46 17.38 -10.67
CA ALA A 200 3.38 17.18 -11.78
C ALA A 200 3.78 15.69 -11.93
N GLY A 201 3.69 14.92 -10.85
CA GLY A 201 3.90 13.49 -10.85
C GLY A 201 3.49 12.86 -9.51
N ILE A 202 3.32 11.55 -9.53
CA ILE A 202 2.97 10.75 -8.35
C ILE A 202 4.13 9.80 -8.06
N ILE A 203 4.58 9.78 -6.81
CA ILE A 203 5.50 8.79 -6.30
C ILE A 203 4.66 7.77 -5.55
N ASN A 204 4.42 6.62 -6.18
CA ASN A 204 3.64 5.54 -5.56
C ASN A 204 4.57 4.59 -4.82
N LEU A 205 4.47 4.58 -3.50
CA LEU A 205 5.28 3.72 -2.64
C LEU A 205 4.56 2.39 -2.40
N VAL A 206 5.21 1.31 -2.78
CA VAL A 206 4.72 -0.06 -2.73
C VAL A 206 5.51 -0.86 -1.71
N ASP A 207 4.81 -1.52 -0.81
CA ASP A 207 5.40 -2.52 0.09
C ASP A 207 5.67 -3.81 -0.70
N ALA A 208 6.94 -4.10 -0.92
CA ALA A 208 7.37 -5.26 -1.70
C ALA A 208 7.12 -6.60 -0.98
N THR A 209 6.87 -6.60 0.32
CA THR A 209 6.46 -7.81 1.07
C THR A 209 5.03 -8.24 0.75
N ASN A 210 4.22 -7.32 0.23
CA ASN A 210 2.82 -7.56 -0.10
C ASN A 210 2.44 -6.87 -1.42
N ILE A 211 3.19 -7.18 -2.46
CA ILE A 211 3.13 -6.48 -3.75
C ILE A 211 1.76 -6.60 -4.41
N GLU A 212 1.14 -7.78 -4.38
CA GLU A 212 -0.15 -8.02 -5.05
C GLU A 212 -1.24 -7.06 -4.57
N ARG A 213 -1.31 -6.85 -3.26
CA ARG A 213 -2.27 -5.92 -2.67
C ARG A 213 -1.97 -4.47 -3.03
N ASN A 214 -0.70 -4.10 -3.04
CA ASN A 214 -0.28 -2.74 -3.33
C ASN A 214 -0.48 -2.38 -4.80
N LEU A 215 -0.34 -3.34 -5.71
CA LEU A 215 -0.54 -3.14 -7.15
C LEU A 215 -1.97 -2.75 -7.51
N TYR A 216 -2.97 -3.13 -6.72
CA TYR A 216 -4.35 -2.67 -6.95
C TYR A 216 -4.46 -1.14 -6.93
N LEU A 217 -3.91 -0.50 -5.89
CA LEU A 217 -3.85 0.97 -5.81
C LEU A 217 -3.01 1.55 -6.95
N THR A 218 -1.88 0.90 -7.28
CA THR A 218 -1.01 1.32 -8.37
C THR A 218 -1.77 1.39 -9.69
N MET A 219 -2.54 0.37 -10.03
CA MET A 219 -3.35 0.34 -11.25
C MET A 219 -4.36 1.49 -11.27
N LYS A 220 -5.01 1.77 -10.14
CA LYS A 220 -5.96 2.88 -10.02
C LYS A 220 -5.30 4.26 -10.18
N ILE A 221 -4.09 4.43 -9.65
CA ILE A 221 -3.31 5.65 -9.84
C ILE A 221 -2.91 5.83 -11.32
N MET A 222 -2.51 4.75 -11.97
CA MET A 222 -2.13 4.79 -13.40
C MET A 222 -3.31 5.17 -14.30
N GLU A 223 -4.54 4.77 -13.96
CA GLU A 223 -5.76 5.14 -14.69
C GLU A 223 -5.99 6.68 -14.71
N LEU A 224 -5.40 7.43 -13.77
CA LEU A 224 -5.49 8.90 -13.75
C LEU A 224 -4.67 9.58 -14.85
N GLY A 225 -3.77 8.88 -15.51
CA GLY A 225 -2.91 9.42 -16.57
C GLY A 225 -1.85 10.43 -16.10
N THR A 226 -1.67 10.60 -14.79
CA THR A 226 -0.61 11.44 -14.23
C THR A 226 0.72 10.67 -14.25
N PRO A 227 1.86 11.31 -14.64
CA PRO A 227 3.17 10.66 -14.59
C PRO A 227 3.41 10.03 -13.22
N THR A 228 3.66 8.72 -13.20
CA THR A 228 3.76 7.96 -11.94
C THR A 228 5.06 7.17 -11.90
N VAL A 229 5.77 7.29 -10.79
CA VAL A 229 6.96 6.47 -10.47
C VAL A 229 6.59 5.47 -9.39
N LEU A 230 6.84 4.19 -9.66
CA LEU A 230 6.70 3.13 -8.68
C LEU A 230 7.98 3.01 -7.86
N SER A 231 7.88 3.10 -6.54
CA SER A 231 8.99 2.92 -5.62
C SER A 231 8.74 1.71 -4.74
N LEU A 232 9.57 0.67 -4.86
CA LEU A 232 9.49 -0.53 -4.03
C LEU A 232 10.24 -0.29 -2.71
N ASN A 233 9.52 -0.48 -1.60
CA ASN A 233 10.09 -0.41 -0.26
C ASN A 233 10.09 -1.80 0.41
N MET A 234 10.67 -1.91 1.61
CA MET A 234 10.77 -3.15 2.37
C MET A 234 11.60 -4.26 1.68
N SER A 235 12.48 -3.90 0.75
CA SER A 235 13.33 -4.85 0.01
C SER A 235 14.18 -5.74 0.92
N ALA A 236 14.68 -5.21 2.04
CA ALA A 236 15.43 -5.98 3.03
C ALA A 236 14.59 -7.10 3.67
N ALA A 237 13.30 -6.84 3.94
CA ALA A 237 12.38 -7.85 4.47
C ALA A 237 12.07 -8.94 3.43
N VAL A 238 11.92 -8.57 2.16
CA VAL A 238 11.74 -9.52 1.07
C VAL A 238 12.95 -10.45 0.95
N SER A 239 14.16 -9.88 1.00
CA SER A 239 15.40 -10.66 0.96
C SER A 239 15.56 -11.56 2.19
N ALA A 240 15.19 -11.10 3.37
CA ALA A 240 15.22 -11.91 4.60
C ALA A 240 14.25 -13.09 4.54
N ASN A 241 13.14 -12.95 3.83
CA ASN A 241 12.17 -14.03 3.58
C ASN A 241 12.59 -14.99 2.45
N GLY A 242 13.79 -14.83 1.89
CA GLY A 242 14.32 -15.67 0.81
C GLY A 242 13.69 -15.43 -0.55
N SER A 243 12.93 -14.34 -0.69
CA SER A 243 12.28 -13.93 -1.94
C SER A 243 13.12 -12.86 -2.65
N THR A 244 13.02 -12.85 -3.97
CA THR A 244 13.64 -11.81 -4.81
C THR A 244 12.59 -11.29 -5.81
N PHE A 245 12.76 -10.07 -6.25
CA PHE A 245 11.97 -9.50 -7.34
C PHE A 245 12.89 -8.96 -8.43
N HIS A 246 12.44 -9.09 -9.67
CA HIS A 246 13.14 -8.56 -10.82
C HIS A 246 12.51 -7.21 -11.21
N VAL A 247 13.33 -6.18 -11.27
CA VAL A 247 12.87 -4.81 -11.61
C VAL A 247 12.75 -4.63 -13.13
N ASN A 248 13.37 -5.52 -13.91
CA ASN A 248 13.37 -5.48 -15.36
C ASN A 248 12.62 -6.71 -15.90
N ALA A 249 11.34 -6.61 -16.01
CA ALA A 249 10.50 -7.59 -16.73
C ALA A 249 9.69 -6.87 -17.79
#